data_34c1a54cd6c0a1bac2b8634982820c34
#
_entry.id   34c1a54cd6c0a1bac2b8634982820c34
#
_cell.length_a   1.000
_cell.length_b   1.000
_cell.length_c   1.000
_cell.angle_alpha   90.00
_cell.angle_beta   90.00
_cell.angle_gamma   90.00
#
_symmetry.space_group_name_H-M   'P 1'
#
loop_
_entity.id
_entity.type
_entity.pdbx_description
1 polymer ?
#
loop_
_entity_poly.entity_id
_entity_poly.type
_entity_poly.pdbx_seq_one_letter_code
_entity_poly.pdbx_strand_id
1 'polypeptide(L)'
;KIEKLNLSKSLNRNSIEIINKYYGEIFNLSELLFKIIISISRKNHKLSKAAFQRVKTLSTLRFNYYPKQKNPVEISKQDGVPLGCETHVDSGIFTVLYQDRKGGLQVQNRRSKKWYDVPFNKNALVVNTGLALEHLTNGKYKATNHRVLWNKSERLSIPFFFEPSFDFKMNKTFFGNKSYNKSVGINYDKFLKNSLKKFIEYNR
;
A
#
# COMPACT_ATOMS: atom_id res chain seq x y z
N LYS A 1 -6.71 15.53 6.67
CA LYS A 1 -8.17 15.48 6.55
C LYS A 1 -8.44 14.12 5.98
N ILE A 2 -9.02 13.22 6.79
CA ILE A 2 -9.89 12.20 6.23
C ILE A 2 -10.92 13.06 5.52
N GLU A 3 -10.82 13.15 4.19
CA GLU A 3 -11.94 13.62 3.43
C GLU A 3 -13.07 12.69 3.88
N LYS A 4 -13.99 13.22 4.65
CA LYS A 4 -15.32 12.66 4.71
C LYS A 4 -15.80 12.78 3.28
N LEU A 5 -15.41 11.80 2.45
CA LEU A 5 -16.10 11.55 1.20
C LEU A 5 -17.56 11.67 1.57
N ASN A 6 -18.29 12.51 0.90
CA ASN A 6 -19.70 12.72 1.18
C ASN A 6 -20.45 11.48 0.68
N LEU A 7 -20.05 10.32 1.25
CA LEU A 7 -20.60 8.98 1.00
C LEU A 7 -22.10 8.94 1.32
N SER A 8 -22.56 9.94 2.09
CA SER A 8 -23.97 10.06 2.48
C SER A 8 -24.92 10.23 1.30
N LYS A 9 -24.44 10.66 0.13
CA LYS A 9 -25.29 10.80 -1.07
C LYS A 9 -25.45 9.51 -1.87
N SER A 10 -24.55 8.53 -1.71
CA SER A 10 -24.50 7.31 -2.53
C SER A 10 -24.53 6.01 -1.74
N LEU A 11 -24.26 6.02 -0.45
CA LEU A 11 -24.26 4.86 0.42
C LEU A 11 -25.25 5.03 1.58
N ASN A 12 -25.93 3.94 1.95
CA ASN A 12 -26.76 3.95 3.15
C ASN A 12 -25.90 3.96 4.42
N ARG A 13 -26.51 4.34 5.56
CA ARG A 13 -25.84 4.47 6.86
C ARG A 13 -25.11 3.19 7.28
N ASN A 14 -25.75 2.04 7.10
CA ASN A 14 -25.18 0.74 7.48
C ASN A 14 -23.88 0.44 6.70
N SER A 15 -23.85 0.72 5.39
CA SER A 15 -22.65 0.56 4.56
C SER A 15 -21.51 1.47 5.03
N ILE A 16 -21.82 2.71 5.42
CA ILE A 16 -20.83 3.66 5.95
C ILE A 16 -20.25 3.15 7.28
N GLU A 17 -21.09 2.63 8.17
CA GLU A 17 -20.66 2.07 9.45
C GLU A 17 -19.74 0.85 9.26
N ILE A 18 -20.08 -0.06 8.35
CA ILE A 18 -19.26 -1.24 8.00
C ILE A 18 -17.90 -0.80 7.44
N ILE A 19 -17.87 0.16 6.51
CA ILE A 19 -16.62 0.68 5.94
C ILE A 19 -15.74 1.31 7.01
N ASN A 20 -16.33 2.13 7.90
CA ASN A 20 -15.60 2.78 8.99
C ASN A 20 -15.04 1.75 9.99
N LYS A 21 -15.82 0.73 10.33
CA LYS A 21 -15.38 -0.36 11.20
C LYS A 21 -14.21 -1.12 10.54
N TYR A 22 -14.36 -1.52 9.27
CA TYR A 22 -13.29 -2.20 8.54
C TYR A 22 -12.02 -1.35 8.46
N TYR A 23 -12.14 -0.05 8.17
CA TYR A 23 -11.00 0.87 8.17
C TYR A 23 -10.30 0.89 9.54
N GLY A 24 -11.06 0.96 10.63
CA GLY A 24 -10.50 0.94 11.98
C GLY A 24 -9.72 -0.33 12.29
N GLU A 25 -10.29 -1.49 11.98
CA GLU A 25 -9.67 -2.80 12.24
C GLU A 25 -8.40 -3.01 11.40
N ILE A 26 -8.45 -2.68 10.10
CA ILE A 26 -7.29 -2.85 9.22
C ILE A 26 -6.16 -1.87 9.57
N PHE A 27 -6.51 -0.67 10.05
CA PHE A 27 -5.52 0.28 10.56
C PHE A 27 -4.82 -0.26 11.81
N ASN A 28 -5.58 -0.80 12.80
CA ASN A 28 -5.04 -1.42 14.01
C ASN A 28 -4.12 -2.60 13.68
N LEU A 29 -4.55 -3.47 12.77
CA LEU A 29 -3.73 -4.59 12.29
C LEU A 29 -2.43 -4.08 11.67
N SER A 30 -2.50 -3.03 10.86
CA SER A 30 -1.32 -2.44 10.20
C SER A 30 -0.36 -1.82 11.22
N GLU A 31 -0.87 -1.12 12.25
CA GLU A 31 -0.02 -0.65 13.34
C GLU A 31 0.68 -1.79 14.08
N LEU A 32 -0.02 -2.91 14.32
CA LEU A 32 0.57 -4.09 14.96
C LEU A 32 1.68 -4.70 14.10
N LEU A 33 1.43 -4.89 12.81
CA LEU A 33 2.43 -5.39 11.86
C LEU A 33 3.66 -4.47 11.82
N PHE A 34 3.46 -3.16 11.79
CA PHE A 34 4.58 -2.21 11.82
C PHE A 34 5.38 -2.28 13.11
N LYS A 35 4.71 -2.43 14.27
CA LYS A 35 5.38 -2.64 15.57
C LYS A 35 6.23 -3.92 15.56
N ILE A 36 5.75 -5.00 14.97
CA ILE A 36 6.51 -6.24 14.81
C ILE A 36 7.75 -6.00 13.94
N ILE A 37 7.63 -5.32 12.80
CA ILE A 37 8.76 -4.98 11.93
C ILE A 37 9.82 -4.16 12.67
N ILE A 38 9.39 -3.18 13.49
CA ILE A 38 10.31 -2.37 14.31
C ILE A 38 11.00 -3.24 15.39
N SER A 39 10.26 -4.13 16.07
CA SER A 39 10.82 -4.96 17.15
C SER A 39 11.92 -5.90 16.65
N ILE A 40 11.73 -6.51 15.49
CA ILE A 40 12.74 -7.35 14.82
C ILE A 40 14.01 -6.54 14.50
N SER A 41 13.87 -5.24 14.31
CA SER A 41 14.99 -4.34 14.01
C SER A 41 15.71 -3.82 15.26
N ARG A 42 15.39 -4.33 16.45
CA ARG A 42 15.97 -3.98 17.78
C ARG A 42 15.86 -2.50 18.14
N LYS A 43 14.78 -1.81 17.74
CA LYS A 43 14.64 -0.38 17.96
C LYS A 43 13.41 0.02 18.78
N ASN A 44 13.50 1.24 19.33
CA ASN A 44 12.64 1.82 20.34
C ASN A 44 11.20 2.06 19.84
N HIS A 45 10.21 1.43 20.50
CA HIS A 45 8.77 1.50 20.19
C HIS A 45 8.14 2.91 20.25
N LYS A 46 8.83 3.89 20.87
CA LYS A 46 8.33 5.28 20.96
C LYS A 46 8.17 5.96 19.60
N LEU A 47 8.90 5.49 18.58
CA LEU A 47 8.87 6.06 17.24
C LEU A 47 7.62 5.71 16.43
N SER A 48 6.96 4.58 16.73
CA SER A 48 5.76 4.18 15.99
C SER A 48 4.58 5.14 16.23
N LYS A 49 4.39 5.62 17.45
CA LYS A 49 3.32 6.59 17.78
C LYS A 49 3.50 7.95 17.10
N ALA A 50 4.74 8.39 16.89
CA ALA A 50 5.03 9.65 16.19
C ALA A 50 4.83 9.53 14.67
N ALA A 51 5.08 8.34 14.10
CA ALA A 51 4.94 8.10 12.68
C ALA A 51 3.47 7.94 12.23
N PHE A 52 2.59 7.40 13.09
CA PHE A 52 1.22 7.04 12.71
C PHE A 52 0.20 7.67 13.69
N GLN A 53 -0.11 8.93 13.46
CA GLN A 53 -1.21 9.62 14.15
C GLN A 53 -2.47 9.51 13.29
N ARG A 54 -3.53 8.85 13.79
CA ARG A 54 -4.77 8.62 13.04
C ARG A 54 -5.37 9.88 12.40
N VAL A 55 -5.22 11.02 13.06
CA VAL A 55 -5.73 12.31 12.54
C VAL A 55 -4.85 12.94 11.47
N LYS A 56 -3.62 12.43 11.28
CA LYS A 56 -2.62 12.96 10.35
C LYS A 56 -2.16 11.96 9.31
N THR A 57 -2.54 10.69 9.44
CA THR A 57 -2.15 9.65 8.49
C THR A 57 -2.74 9.92 7.10
N LEU A 58 -1.98 9.57 6.08
CA LEU A 58 -2.45 9.52 4.70
C LEU A 58 -2.94 8.13 4.29
N SER A 59 -3.05 7.20 5.27
CA SER A 59 -3.54 5.84 5.01
C SER A 59 -4.91 5.85 4.34
N THR A 60 -5.02 5.10 3.25
CA THR A 60 -6.20 5.12 2.37
C THR A 60 -6.75 3.72 2.18
N LEU A 61 -8.05 3.55 2.34
CA LEU A 61 -8.79 2.37 1.93
C LEU A 61 -9.38 2.62 0.55
N ARG A 62 -9.09 1.75 -0.41
CA ARG A 62 -9.60 1.84 -1.78
C ARG A 62 -10.45 0.62 -2.11
N PHE A 63 -11.51 0.82 -2.88
CA PHE A 63 -12.31 -0.25 -3.46
C PHE A 63 -12.05 -0.27 -4.96
N ASN A 64 -11.34 -1.29 -5.44
CA ASN A 64 -11.03 -1.44 -6.85
C ASN A 64 -11.99 -2.47 -7.46
N TYR A 65 -12.92 -1.98 -8.26
CA TYR A 65 -13.76 -2.81 -9.09
C TYR A 65 -13.21 -2.83 -10.52
N TYR A 66 -12.91 -4.01 -10.99
CA TYR A 66 -12.48 -4.28 -12.36
C TYR A 66 -13.68 -4.87 -13.10
N PRO A 67 -14.40 -4.09 -13.93
CA PRO A 67 -15.51 -4.60 -14.71
C PRO A 67 -15.04 -5.58 -15.77
N LYS A 68 -15.95 -6.38 -16.29
CA LYS A 68 -15.68 -7.22 -17.45
C LYS A 68 -15.30 -6.30 -18.64
N GLN A 69 -14.04 -6.32 -19.02
CA GLN A 69 -13.50 -5.49 -20.10
C GLN A 69 -13.20 -6.33 -21.34
N LYS A 70 -13.45 -5.76 -22.53
CA LYS A 70 -13.08 -6.40 -23.80
C LYS A 70 -11.57 -6.37 -24.01
N ASN A 71 -10.90 -5.30 -23.59
CA ASN A 71 -9.49 -5.05 -23.81
C ASN A 71 -8.72 -4.90 -22.49
N PRO A 72 -7.45 -5.29 -22.41
CA PRO A 72 -6.59 -5.02 -21.25
C PRO A 72 -6.30 -3.52 -21.11
N VAL A 73 -5.92 -3.10 -19.89
CA VAL A 73 -5.47 -1.73 -19.62
C VAL A 73 -4.12 -1.47 -20.29
N GLU A 74 -3.26 -2.49 -20.29
CA GLU A 74 -1.92 -2.43 -20.87
C GLU A 74 -1.47 -3.82 -21.31
N ILE A 75 -0.55 -3.87 -22.28
CA ILE A 75 0.24 -5.06 -22.59
C ILE A 75 1.63 -4.86 -21.98
N SER A 76 2.02 -5.77 -21.11
CA SER A 76 3.32 -5.71 -20.43
C SER A 76 4.47 -5.71 -21.43
N LYS A 77 5.29 -4.68 -21.40
CA LYS A 77 6.48 -4.56 -22.26
C LYS A 77 7.55 -5.61 -21.95
N GLN A 78 7.52 -6.18 -20.74
CA GLN A 78 8.52 -7.16 -20.33
C GLN A 78 8.29 -8.55 -20.94
N ASP A 79 7.03 -8.99 -21.02
CA ASP A 79 6.67 -10.36 -21.33
C ASP A 79 5.40 -10.52 -22.21
N GLY A 80 4.86 -9.43 -22.71
CA GLY A 80 3.68 -9.43 -23.59
C GLY A 80 2.36 -9.81 -22.92
N VAL A 81 2.33 -9.94 -21.57
CA VAL A 81 1.15 -10.37 -20.85
C VAL A 81 0.12 -9.23 -20.76
N PRO A 82 -1.17 -9.51 -21.04
CA PRO A 82 -2.23 -8.51 -20.88
C PRO A 82 -2.50 -8.19 -19.40
N LEU A 83 -2.59 -6.92 -19.05
CA LEU A 83 -2.75 -6.43 -17.69
C LEU A 83 -4.08 -5.73 -17.46
N GLY A 84 -4.67 -5.97 -16.29
CA GLY A 84 -5.79 -5.22 -15.72
C GLY A 84 -5.33 -4.06 -14.83
N CYS A 85 -4.09 -4.14 -14.34
CA CYS A 85 -3.39 -3.04 -13.68
C CYS A 85 -1.90 -3.15 -14.00
N GLU A 86 -1.31 -2.04 -14.40
CA GLU A 86 0.10 -1.94 -14.78
C GLU A 86 1.06 -2.36 -13.67
N THR A 87 2.31 -2.69 -14.05
CA THR A 87 3.37 -3.03 -13.11
C THR A 87 3.79 -1.78 -12.32
N HIS A 88 3.72 -1.87 -11.00
CA HIS A 88 4.08 -0.77 -10.11
C HIS A 88 4.58 -1.25 -8.73
N VAL A 89 4.97 -0.31 -7.90
CA VAL A 89 5.22 -0.48 -6.47
C VAL A 89 4.38 0.52 -5.70
N ASP A 90 3.94 0.19 -4.49
CA ASP A 90 3.19 1.12 -3.65
C ASP A 90 4.11 2.15 -2.98
N SER A 91 3.57 3.34 -2.71
CA SER A 91 4.31 4.46 -2.10
C SER A 91 4.48 4.33 -0.59
N GLY A 92 3.54 3.67 0.09
CA GLY A 92 3.44 3.60 1.54
C GLY A 92 4.47 2.73 2.25
N ILE A 93 4.20 2.42 3.51
CA ILE A 93 4.99 1.46 4.30
C ILE A 93 4.75 0.06 3.76
N PHE A 94 3.50 -0.34 3.73
CA PHE A 94 3.02 -1.58 3.10
C PHE A 94 1.53 -1.44 2.79
N THR A 95 1.06 -2.33 1.95
CA THR A 95 -0.36 -2.46 1.61
C THR A 95 -0.89 -3.75 2.20
N VAL A 96 -2.06 -3.69 2.84
CA VAL A 96 -2.82 -4.87 3.27
C VAL A 96 -4.01 -5.03 2.33
N LEU A 97 -4.02 -6.11 1.57
CA LEU A 97 -4.94 -6.29 0.45
C LEU A 97 -5.87 -7.49 0.66
N TYR A 98 -7.17 -7.24 0.56
CA TYR A 98 -8.14 -8.27 0.21
C TYR A 98 -8.26 -8.39 -1.30
N GLN A 99 -8.28 -9.61 -1.82
CA GLN A 99 -8.66 -9.91 -3.21
C GLN A 99 -9.74 -11.00 -3.23
N ASP A 100 -10.61 -10.94 -4.22
CA ASP A 100 -11.64 -11.97 -4.42
C ASP A 100 -11.08 -13.26 -5.05
N ARG A 101 -11.97 -14.26 -5.26
CA ARG A 101 -11.61 -15.57 -5.82
C ARG A 101 -11.06 -15.50 -7.25
N LYS A 102 -11.22 -14.38 -7.96
CA LYS A 102 -10.69 -14.23 -9.32
C LYS A 102 -9.17 -14.14 -9.34
N GLY A 103 -8.55 -13.70 -8.22
CA GLY A 103 -7.10 -13.62 -8.11
C GLY A 103 -6.50 -12.64 -9.12
N GLY A 104 -5.50 -13.09 -9.87
CA GLY A 104 -4.83 -12.31 -10.92
C GLY A 104 -3.76 -11.36 -10.42
N LEU A 105 -3.56 -11.23 -9.10
CA LEU A 105 -2.42 -10.52 -8.55
C LEU A 105 -1.15 -11.32 -8.79
N GLN A 106 -0.11 -10.66 -9.32
CA GLN A 106 1.23 -11.20 -9.45
C GLN A 106 2.25 -10.32 -8.74
N VAL A 107 3.27 -10.96 -8.16
CA VAL A 107 4.42 -10.30 -7.56
C VAL A 107 5.70 -10.74 -8.27
N GLN A 108 6.66 -9.80 -8.41
CA GLN A 108 7.91 -10.07 -9.08
C GLN A 108 9.02 -10.43 -8.11
N ASN A 109 9.66 -11.57 -8.31
CA ASN A 109 10.92 -11.85 -7.62
C ASN A 109 11.99 -10.89 -8.11
N ARG A 110 12.59 -10.17 -7.18
CA ARG A 110 13.52 -9.09 -7.51
C ARG A 110 14.81 -9.57 -8.19
N ARG A 111 15.32 -10.75 -7.80
CA ARG A 111 16.57 -11.31 -8.35
C ARG A 111 16.33 -11.94 -9.70
N SER A 112 15.41 -12.90 -9.77
CA SER A 112 15.14 -13.66 -10.99
C SER A 112 14.28 -12.91 -12.01
N LYS A 113 13.65 -11.81 -11.62
CA LYS A 113 12.65 -11.05 -12.42
C LYS A 113 11.44 -11.88 -12.84
N LYS A 114 11.30 -13.10 -12.33
CA LYS A 114 10.13 -13.95 -12.58
C LYS A 114 8.92 -13.45 -11.82
N TRP A 115 7.75 -13.58 -12.44
CA TRP A 115 6.45 -13.28 -11.86
C TRP A 115 5.86 -14.52 -11.20
N TYR A 116 5.22 -14.34 -10.07
CA TYR A 116 4.55 -15.40 -9.31
C TYR A 116 3.12 -14.96 -9.00
N ASP A 117 2.16 -15.87 -9.21
CA ASP A 117 0.78 -15.64 -8.82
C ASP A 117 0.66 -15.60 -7.30
N VAL A 118 -0.18 -14.69 -6.82
CA VAL A 118 -0.62 -14.65 -5.42
C VAL A 118 -1.99 -15.29 -5.35
N PRO A 119 -2.11 -16.55 -4.89
CA PRO A 119 -3.38 -17.27 -4.89
C PRO A 119 -4.37 -16.62 -3.92
N PHE A 120 -5.66 -16.71 -4.26
CA PHE A 120 -6.72 -16.36 -3.33
C PHE A 120 -6.72 -17.29 -2.12
N ASN A 121 -6.83 -16.72 -0.93
CA ASN A 121 -7.11 -17.45 0.30
C ASN A 121 -8.19 -16.69 1.09
N LYS A 122 -9.33 -17.34 1.35
CA LYS A 122 -10.47 -16.73 2.06
C LYS A 122 -10.16 -16.31 3.50
N ASN A 123 -9.13 -16.90 4.11
CA ASN A 123 -8.73 -16.67 5.50
C ASN A 123 -7.47 -15.81 5.62
N ALA A 124 -6.99 -15.20 4.54
CA ALA A 124 -5.78 -14.42 4.55
C ALA A 124 -5.90 -13.11 3.77
N LEU A 125 -5.15 -12.11 4.22
CA LEU A 125 -4.89 -10.87 3.49
C LEU A 125 -3.47 -10.93 2.95
N VAL A 126 -3.26 -10.32 1.78
CA VAL A 126 -1.92 -10.18 1.19
C VAL A 126 -1.26 -8.93 1.76
N VAL A 127 0.02 -9.03 2.13
CA VAL A 127 0.81 -7.87 2.57
C VAL A 127 2.01 -7.72 1.66
N ASN A 128 2.14 -6.54 1.04
CA ASN A 128 3.30 -6.17 0.24
C ASN A 128 3.94 -4.87 0.73
N THR A 129 5.27 -4.82 0.70
CA THR A 129 6.07 -3.66 1.12
C THR A 129 6.07 -2.55 0.08
N GLY A 130 6.11 -1.30 0.55
CA GLY A 130 6.14 -0.10 -0.29
C GLY A 130 7.43 0.73 -0.16
N LEU A 131 7.50 1.80 -0.96
CA LEU A 131 8.68 2.68 -1.08
C LEU A 131 9.06 3.37 0.23
N ALA A 132 8.07 3.73 1.06
CA ALA A 132 8.36 4.36 2.34
C ALA A 132 9.11 3.42 3.29
N LEU A 133 8.73 2.13 3.35
CA LEU A 133 9.47 1.15 4.14
C LEU A 133 10.88 0.92 3.57
N GLU A 134 11.00 0.82 2.25
CA GLU A 134 12.30 0.72 1.59
C GLU A 134 13.21 1.90 1.96
N HIS A 135 12.69 3.12 1.90
CA HIS A 135 13.44 4.33 2.27
C HIS A 135 13.84 4.33 3.74
N LEU A 136 12.90 4.09 4.66
CA LEU A 136 13.16 4.09 6.10
C LEU A 136 14.18 3.03 6.53
N THR A 137 14.18 1.89 5.84
CA THR A 137 15.10 0.78 6.12
C THR A 137 16.40 0.85 5.34
N ASN A 138 16.66 1.96 4.65
CA ASN A 138 17.81 2.13 3.76
C ASN A 138 17.95 0.95 2.77
N GLY A 139 16.82 0.51 2.22
CA GLY A 139 16.76 -0.55 1.24
C GLY A 139 16.83 -1.98 1.78
N LYS A 140 16.79 -2.20 3.10
CA LYS A 140 16.74 -3.55 3.69
C LYS A 140 15.46 -4.29 3.31
N TYR A 141 14.31 -3.64 3.45
CA TYR A 141 13.02 -4.14 2.95
C TYR A 141 12.66 -3.39 1.67
N LYS A 142 12.72 -4.10 0.57
CA LYS A 142 12.50 -3.54 -0.77
C LYS A 142 11.02 -3.45 -1.08
N ALA A 143 10.62 -2.38 -1.77
CA ALA A 143 9.29 -2.28 -2.34
C ALA A 143 9.05 -3.41 -3.34
N THR A 144 7.86 -3.99 -3.33
CA THR A 144 7.52 -5.17 -4.11
C THR A 144 6.84 -4.76 -5.41
N ASN A 145 7.49 -5.05 -6.55
CA ASN A 145 6.84 -4.93 -7.86
C ASN A 145 5.68 -5.90 -7.93
N HIS A 146 4.51 -5.40 -8.30
CA HIS A 146 3.31 -6.19 -8.50
C HIS A 146 2.48 -5.66 -9.66
N ARG A 147 1.60 -6.50 -10.17
CA ARG A 147 0.70 -6.20 -11.28
C ARG A 147 -0.58 -7.04 -11.15
N VAL A 148 -1.62 -6.67 -11.88
CA VAL A 148 -2.84 -7.47 -11.97
C VAL A 148 -3.00 -7.95 -13.40
N LEU A 149 -3.18 -9.24 -13.58
CA LEU A 149 -3.48 -9.83 -14.89
C LEU A 149 -4.83 -9.35 -15.39
N TRP A 150 -4.93 -9.11 -16.68
CA TRP A 150 -6.21 -8.88 -17.30
C TRP A 150 -7.09 -10.14 -17.23
N ASN A 151 -8.35 -9.94 -16.87
CA ASN A 151 -9.31 -11.00 -16.74
C ASN A 151 -10.60 -10.62 -17.48
N LYS A 152 -11.17 -11.57 -18.21
CA LYS A 152 -12.47 -11.41 -18.89
C LYS A 152 -13.68 -11.37 -17.94
N SER A 153 -13.48 -11.61 -16.65
CA SER A 153 -14.53 -11.57 -15.63
C SER A 153 -14.36 -10.38 -14.69
N GLU A 154 -15.42 -10.02 -14.00
CA GLU A 154 -15.38 -9.01 -12.95
C GLU A 154 -14.46 -9.44 -11.81
N ARG A 155 -13.76 -8.49 -11.22
CA ARG A 155 -12.86 -8.68 -10.08
C ARG A 155 -13.02 -7.55 -9.08
N LEU A 156 -12.97 -7.89 -7.80
CA LEU A 156 -12.92 -6.94 -6.70
C LEU A 156 -11.62 -7.09 -5.91
N SER A 157 -11.01 -5.98 -5.55
CA SER A 157 -9.96 -5.95 -4.53
C SER A 157 -10.07 -4.71 -3.65
N ILE A 158 -9.65 -4.85 -2.38
CA ILE A 158 -9.77 -3.78 -1.40
C ILE A 158 -8.39 -3.61 -0.75
N PRO A 159 -7.50 -2.79 -1.36
CA PRO A 159 -6.23 -2.44 -0.76
C PRO A 159 -6.40 -1.40 0.34
N PHE A 160 -5.70 -1.60 1.44
CA PHE A 160 -5.46 -0.59 2.46
C PHE A 160 -4.00 -0.19 2.41
N PHE A 161 -3.73 1.02 1.96
CA PHE A 161 -2.40 1.60 1.92
C PHE A 161 -2.06 2.18 3.29
N PHE A 162 -1.14 1.53 4.01
CA PHE A 162 -0.71 2.01 5.31
C PHE A 162 0.42 3.01 5.16
N GLU A 163 0.14 4.25 5.53
CA GLU A 163 1.01 5.39 5.26
C GLU A 163 1.29 6.21 6.53
N PRO A 164 2.49 6.79 6.68
CA PRO A 164 2.81 7.67 7.79
C PRO A 164 1.93 8.92 7.85
N SER A 165 2.02 9.63 8.96
CA SER A 165 1.50 10.99 9.09
C SER A 165 2.17 11.92 8.08
N PHE A 166 1.43 12.86 7.50
CA PHE A 166 1.92 13.74 6.43
C PHE A 166 3.16 14.56 6.83
N ASP A 167 3.29 14.90 8.12
CA ASP A 167 4.39 15.66 8.71
C ASP A 167 5.54 14.78 9.25
N PHE A 168 5.43 13.45 9.14
CA PHE A 168 6.46 12.53 9.58
C PHE A 168 7.74 12.71 8.76
N LYS A 169 8.89 12.82 9.45
CA LYS A 169 10.19 12.94 8.79
C LYS A 169 10.72 11.59 8.34
N MET A 170 10.74 11.41 7.02
CA MET A 170 11.30 10.22 6.37
C MET A 170 12.84 10.28 6.44
N ASN A 171 13.41 9.44 7.30
CA ASN A 171 14.86 9.39 7.52
C ASN A 171 15.38 7.96 7.33
N LYS A 172 16.37 7.77 6.46
CA LYS A 172 16.99 6.47 6.16
C LYS A 172 17.64 5.81 7.38
N THR A 173 17.92 6.57 8.43
CA THR A 173 18.48 6.04 9.69
C THR A 173 17.41 5.57 10.67
N PHE A 174 16.12 5.66 10.31
CA PHE A 174 15.01 5.27 11.18
C PHE A 174 15.19 3.84 11.74
N PHE A 175 15.64 2.90 10.91
CA PHE A 175 15.97 1.53 11.29
C PHE A 175 17.47 1.27 11.47
N GLY A 176 18.31 2.28 11.41
CA GLY A 176 19.76 2.18 11.58
C GLY A 176 20.21 2.24 13.04
N ASN A 177 21.52 2.04 13.29
CA ASN A 177 22.11 2.11 14.63
C ASN A 177 22.29 3.52 15.17
N LYS A 178 22.11 4.55 14.34
CA LYS A 178 22.19 5.95 14.75
C LYS A 178 20.84 6.40 15.33
N SER A 179 20.87 7.31 16.30
CA SER A 179 19.66 7.89 16.88
C SER A 179 18.85 8.60 15.80
N TYR A 180 17.54 8.39 15.80
CA TYR A 180 16.62 9.07 14.90
C TYR A 180 16.62 10.57 15.19
N ASN A 181 16.97 11.39 14.19
CA ASN A 181 16.92 12.83 14.30
C ASN A 181 15.66 13.36 13.60
N LYS A 182 14.73 13.93 14.36
CA LYS A 182 13.47 14.50 13.87
C LYS A 182 13.65 15.72 12.94
N SER A 183 14.79 16.40 13.00
CA SER A 183 15.08 17.56 12.15
C SER A 183 15.64 17.18 10.78
N VAL A 184 16.10 15.94 10.60
CA VAL A 184 16.71 15.43 9.37
C VAL A 184 15.73 14.58 8.59
N GLY A 185 15.64 14.79 7.31
CA GLY A 185 14.78 14.02 6.39
C GLY A 185 13.74 14.89 5.68
N ILE A 186 13.02 14.28 4.77
CA ILE A 186 11.93 14.88 4.01
C ILE A 186 10.60 14.57 4.69
N ASN A 187 9.64 15.49 4.75
CA ASN A 187 8.29 15.19 5.20
C ASN A 187 7.64 14.16 4.31
N TYR A 188 6.79 13.30 4.90
CA TYR A 188 6.15 12.23 4.14
C TYR A 188 5.27 12.73 3.00
N ASP A 189 4.52 13.83 3.18
CA ASP A 189 3.73 14.44 2.10
C ASP A 189 4.58 14.80 0.88
N LYS A 190 5.77 15.36 1.10
CA LYS A 190 6.72 15.68 0.03
C LYS A 190 7.35 14.43 -0.59
N PHE A 191 7.66 13.43 0.24
CA PHE A 191 8.12 12.13 -0.23
C PHE A 191 7.07 11.46 -1.13
N LEU A 192 5.82 11.44 -0.68
CA LEU A 192 4.69 10.87 -1.42
C LEU A 192 4.49 11.59 -2.77
N LYS A 193 4.43 12.92 -2.77
CA LYS A 193 4.31 13.72 -4.00
C LYS A 193 5.42 13.40 -5.01
N ASN A 194 6.66 13.26 -4.55
CA ASN A 194 7.78 12.90 -5.41
C ASN A 194 7.70 11.46 -5.94
N SER A 195 7.14 10.54 -5.15
CA SER A 195 6.92 9.16 -5.56
C SER A 195 5.79 9.05 -6.58
N LEU A 196 4.68 9.75 -6.38
CA LEU A 196 3.51 9.74 -7.26
C LEU A 196 3.81 10.27 -8.66
N LYS A 197 4.74 11.22 -8.81
CA LYS A 197 5.19 11.70 -10.14
C LYS A 197 5.77 10.60 -11.05
N LYS A 198 6.08 9.43 -10.50
CA LYS A 198 6.60 8.28 -11.24
C LYS A 198 5.50 7.35 -11.74
N PHE A 199 4.26 7.55 -11.33
CA PHE A 199 3.11 6.73 -11.72
C PHE A 199 2.33 7.40 -12.83
N ILE A 200 2.01 6.64 -13.88
CA ILE A 200 1.28 7.13 -15.06
C ILE A 200 -0.11 7.65 -14.69
N GLU A 201 -0.78 7.03 -13.71
CA GLU A 201 -2.11 7.43 -13.22
C GLU A 201 -2.19 8.89 -12.75
N TYR A 202 -1.09 9.46 -12.25
CA TYR A 202 -1.03 10.82 -11.69
C TYR A 202 -0.37 11.84 -12.62
N ASN A 203 0.02 11.43 -13.82
CA ASN A 203 0.65 12.28 -14.84
C ASN A 203 -0.29 12.59 -16.02
N ARG A 204 -1.59 12.32 -15.87
CA ARG A 204 -2.62 12.66 -16.84
C ARG A 204 -3.30 13.98 -16.55
#